data_b621d0b24bb3c039bde5347832806e55
#
_entry.id   b621d0b24bb3c039bde5347832806e55
#
_cell.length_a   1.000
_cell.length_b   1.000
_cell.length_c   1.000
_cell.angle_alpha   90.00
_cell.angle_beta   90.00
_cell.angle_gamma   90.00
#
_symmetry.space_group_name_H-M   'P 1'
#
loop_
_entity.id
_entity.type
_entity.pdbx_description
1 polymer ?
#
loop_
_entity_poly.entity_id
_entity_poly.type
_entity_poly.pdbx_seq_one_letter_code
_entity_poly.pdbx_strand_id
1 'polypeptide(L)'
;MDRLAIIDGDPIVYSVAYALQQYALSDLTCNGHIVEMFDKQKEAKLHAFDIGLEEDEYEILPYSDASDDTIAEYITYAIADIMDCTEASEATIWLSSPTNFRKEVDPDYKAHRGEKPILHKRVRHVMLEQFGARVAEQDFEADDEIAQQAIDMIRKGQGEDYIICSIDKDLDTIPGWHYNWPIFNREGRIYHVDVAQAMHTFWISVLTGDAADNIPGLDKVGPKRAEKYLVGCRTSEEYSDAALTAYFDKMGPELSNEEIEERFMTNITLLSLGKEPTYG
;
A
#
# COMPACT_ATOMS: atom_id res chain seq x y z
N MET A 1 -8.57 -24.98 11.95
CA MET A 1 -9.66 -24.00 11.72
C MET A 1 -9.52 -23.59 10.28
N ASP A 2 -10.61 -23.56 9.53
CA ASP A 2 -10.55 -23.13 8.12
C ASP A 2 -10.46 -21.60 8.12
N ARG A 3 -9.23 -21.08 7.97
CA ARG A 3 -8.94 -19.65 7.97
C ARG A 3 -8.94 -19.11 6.54
N LEU A 4 -9.53 -17.94 6.31
CA LEU A 4 -9.50 -17.23 5.05
C LEU A 4 -8.32 -16.26 5.01
N ALA A 5 -7.42 -16.37 4.03
CA ALA A 5 -6.45 -15.34 3.71
C ALA A 5 -7.10 -14.24 2.87
N ILE A 6 -7.12 -13.01 3.39
CA ILE A 6 -7.54 -11.82 2.64
C ILE A 6 -6.26 -11.12 2.17
N ILE A 7 -5.94 -11.30 0.88
CA ILE A 7 -4.64 -10.94 0.31
C ILE A 7 -4.73 -9.61 -0.43
N ASP A 8 -3.85 -8.69 -0.07
CA ASP A 8 -3.55 -7.52 -0.86
C ASP A 8 -2.71 -7.94 -2.09
N GLY A 9 -3.33 -7.88 -3.26
CA GLY A 9 -2.71 -8.31 -4.50
C GLY A 9 -1.81 -7.27 -5.14
N ASP A 10 -1.98 -5.99 -4.86
CA ASP A 10 -1.20 -4.93 -5.49
C ASP A 10 0.32 -5.05 -5.21
N PRO A 11 0.79 -5.30 -3.97
CA PRO A 11 2.21 -5.55 -3.72
C PRO A 11 2.76 -6.76 -4.46
N ILE A 12 1.94 -7.82 -4.64
CA ILE A 12 2.36 -8.99 -5.43
C ILE A 12 2.54 -8.58 -6.89
N VAL A 13 1.59 -7.81 -7.47
CA VAL A 13 1.70 -7.29 -8.83
C VAL A 13 2.98 -6.50 -9.02
N TYR A 14 3.30 -5.60 -8.09
CA TYR A 14 4.52 -4.80 -8.15
C TYR A 14 5.78 -5.65 -8.02
N SER A 15 5.82 -6.58 -7.06
CA SER A 15 7.00 -7.41 -6.81
C SER A 15 7.32 -8.33 -7.99
N VAL A 16 6.31 -8.99 -8.56
CA VAL A 16 6.47 -9.84 -9.75
C VAL A 16 6.88 -9.02 -10.97
N ALA A 17 6.23 -7.86 -11.18
CA ALA A 17 6.56 -7.01 -12.31
C ALA A 17 8.01 -6.47 -12.24
N TYR A 18 8.48 -6.09 -11.06
CA TYR A 18 9.88 -5.67 -10.87
C TYR A 18 10.86 -6.84 -10.95
N ALA A 19 10.50 -8.03 -10.45
CA ALA A 19 11.37 -9.20 -10.51
C ALA A 19 11.62 -9.67 -11.95
N LEU A 20 10.65 -9.46 -12.85
CA LEU A 20 10.72 -9.85 -14.26
C LEU A 20 11.12 -8.70 -15.20
N GLN A 21 11.37 -7.49 -14.66
CA GLN A 21 11.81 -6.33 -15.42
C GLN A 21 13.33 -6.26 -15.46
N GLN A 22 13.86 -6.16 -16.67
CA GLN A 22 15.29 -5.91 -16.96
C GLN A 22 15.45 -4.51 -17.56
N TYR A 23 16.70 -4.09 -17.74
CA TYR A 23 17.03 -2.79 -18.32
C TYR A 23 17.95 -2.96 -19.52
N ALA A 24 17.48 -2.49 -20.67
CA ALA A 24 18.25 -2.49 -21.89
C ALA A 24 19.04 -1.19 -22.02
N LEU A 25 20.37 -1.28 -22.09
CA LEU A 25 21.22 -0.18 -22.49
C LEU A 25 21.21 -0.06 -24.02
N SER A 26 20.76 1.09 -24.51
CA SER A 26 20.64 1.39 -25.94
C SER A 26 21.57 2.52 -26.34
N ASP A 27 22.30 2.33 -27.45
CA ASP A 27 23.14 3.34 -28.05
C ASP A 27 22.28 4.28 -28.92
N LEU A 28 22.24 5.57 -28.55
CA LEU A 28 21.50 6.58 -29.29
C LEU A 28 22.15 6.94 -30.62
N THR A 29 23.48 6.78 -30.74
CA THR A 29 24.24 7.12 -31.97
C THR A 29 24.02 6.09 -33.08
N CYS A 30 23.66 4.85 -32.73
CA CYS A 30 23.38 3.74 -33.66
C CYS A 30 21.89 3.45 -33.88
N ASN A 31 21.02 4.43 -33.77
CA ASN A 31 19.57 4.32 -33.95
C ASN A 31 18.86 3.42 -32.93
N GLY A 32 19.27 3.42 -31.68
CA GLY A 32 18.61 2.73 -30.61
C GLY A 32 18.86 1.21 -30.57
N HIS A 33 20.01 0.76 -31.04
CA HIS A 33 20.40 -0.64 -30.88
C HIS A 33 20.70 -0.97 -29.44
N ILE A 34 20.14 -2.08 -28.96
CA ILE A 34 20.43 -2.61 -27.63
C ILE A 34 21.90 -3.04 -27.59
N VAL A 35 22.65 -2.44 -26.68
CA VAL A 35 24.07 -2.75 -26.45
C VAL A 35 24.18 -3.95 -25.52
N GLU A 36 23.48 -3.90 -24.38
CA GLU A 36 23.51 -4.94 -23.36
C GLU A 36 22.26 -4.88 -22.45
N MET A 37 21.97 -5.99 -21.73
CA MET A 37 20.86 -6.14 -20.83
C MET A 37 21.34 -6.27 -19.37
N PHE A 38 20.65 -5.66 -18.43
CA PHE A 38 20.99 -5.63 -17.02
C PHE A 38 19.74 -5.86 -16.15
N ASP A 39 19.92 -6.51 -15.01
CA ASP A 39 18.84 -6.73 -14.04
C ASP A 39 18.45 -5.43 -13.30
N LYS A 40 19.39 -4.48 -13.22
CA LYS A 40 19.17 -3.21 -12.50
C LYS A 40 19.63 -2.02 -13.32
N GLN A 41 18.83 -0.96 -13.29
CA GLN A 41 19.15 0.30 -13.94
C GLN A 41 20.52 0.88 -13.50
N LYS A 42 20.88 0.70 -12.22
CA LYS A 42 22.18 1.16 -11.70
C LYS A 42 23.35 0.42 -12.33
N GLU A 43 23.21 -0.85 -12.63
CA GLU A 43 24.25 -1.67 -13.29
C GLU A 43 24.43 -1.21 -14.74
N ALA A 44 23.32 -0.95 -15.45
CA ALA A 44 23.36 -0.40 -16.80
C ALA A 44 24.07 0.97 -16.83
N LYS A 45 23.77 1.87 -15.88
CA LYS A 45 24.43 3.17 -15.77
C LYS A 45 25.93 3.05 -15.50
N LEU A 46 26.33 2.14 -14.61
CA LEU A 46 27.73 1.90 -14.30
C LEU A 46 28.48 1.35 -15.52
N HIS A 47 27.85 0.40 -16.24
CA HIS A 47 28.44 -0.14 -17.47
C HIS A 47 28.61 0.94 -18.55
N ALA A 48 27.60 1.78 -18.79
CA ALA A 48 27.69 2.90 -19.73
C ALA A 48 28.88 3.82 -19.40
N PHE A 49 29.08 4.13 -18.13
CA PHE A 49 30.22 4.91 -17.65
C PHE A 49 31.55 4.17 -17.90
N ASP A 50 31.64 2.87 -17.59
CA ASP A 50 32.85 2.07 -17.73
C ASP A 50 33.28 1.92 -19.20
N ILE A 51 32.34 1.92 -20.14
CA ILE A 51 32.63 1.89 -21.59
C ILE A 51 32.82 3.30 -22.20
N GLY A 52 32.70 4.35 -21.37
CA GLY A 52 33.01 5.73 -21.76
C GLY A 52 31.88 6.43 -22.52
N LEU A 53 30.62 6.02 -22.33
CA LEU A 53 29.47 6.74 -22.88
C LEU A 53 29.08 7.93 -21.99
N GLU A 54 28.84 9.08 -22.62
CA GLU A 54 28.29 10.26 -21.97
C GLU A 54 26.76 10.11 -21.85
N GLU A 55 26.10 10.85 -20.92
CA GLU A 55 24.68 10.70 -20.60
C GLU A 55 23.74 10.98 -21.80
N ASP A 56 24.19 11.72 -22.79
CA ASP A 56 23.42 12.03 -24.01
C ASP A 56 23.68 11.03 -25.15
N GLU A 57 24.58 10.07 -24.98
CA GLU A 57 24.91 9.06 -25.98
C GLU A 57 24.18 7.74 -25.79
N TYR A 58 23.48 7.54 -24.67
CA TYR A 58 22.76 6.31 -24.38
C TYR A 58 21.41 6.55 -23.72
N GLU A 59 20.55 5.54 -23.82
CA GLU A 59 19.28 5.46 -23.09
C GLU A 59 19.20 4.13 -22.35
N ILE A 60 18.57 4.12 -21.18
CA ILE A 60 18.29 2.90 -20.44
C ILE A 60 16.78 2.70 -20.37
N LEU A 61 16.30 1.72 -21.12
CA LEU A 61 14.90 1.42 -21.25
C LEU A 61 14.53 0.17 -20.42
N PRO A 62 13.39 0.20 -19.69
CA PRO A 62 12.87 -1.00 -19.08
C PRO A 62 12.46 -2.00 -20.17
N TYR A 63 12.79 -3.27 -19.97
CA TYR A 63 12.53 -4.36 -20.90
C TYR A 63 12.05 -5.61 -20.16
N SER A 64 11.24 -6.43 -20.80
CA SER A 64 10.97 -7.80 -20.37
C SER A 64 10.41 -8.62 -21.53
N ASP A 65 10.83 -9.85 -21.62
CA ASP A 65 10.32 -10.88 -22.53
C ASP A 65 9.51 -11.98 -21.81
N ALA A 66 9.21 -11.77 -20.52
CA ALA A 66 8.49 -12.74 -19.71
C ALA A 66 7.15 -13.11 -20.34
N SER A 67 6.89 -14.43 -20.45
CA SER A 67 5.60 -14.95 -20.90
C SER A 67 4.55 -14.88 -19.78
N ASP A 68 3.26 -15.06 -20.13
CA ASP A 68 2.20 -15.16 -19.11
C ASP A 68 2.40 -16.38 -18.22
N ASP A 69 2.95 -17.48 -18.74
CA ASP A 69 3.28 -18.67 -17.94
C ASP A 69 4.37 -18.37 -16.91
N THR A 70 5.41 -17.64 -17.31
CA THR A 70 6.46 -17.18 -16.38
C THR A 70 5.88 -16.27 -15.30
N ILE A 71 5.03 -15.31 -15.68
CA ILE A 71 4.34 -14.42 -14.72
C ILE A 71 3.49 -15.25 -13.75
N ALA A 72 2.70 -16.19 -14.26
CA ALA A 72 1.85 -17.07 -13.45
C ALA A 72 2.65 -17.92 -12.47
N GLU A 73 3.83 -18.39 -12.86
CA GLU A 73 4.74 -19.14 -11.97
C GLU A 73 5.18 -18.29 -10.78
N TYR A 74 5.61 -17.03 -11.00
CA TYR A 74 6.01 -16.12 -9.93
C TYR A 74 4.85 -15.77 -8.99
N ILE A 75 3.65 -15.56 -9.55
CA ILE A 75 2.44 -15.30 -8.74
C ILE A 75 2.12 -16.56 -7.91
N THR A 76 2.21 -17.75 -8.49
CA THR A 76 1.97 -19.01 -7.79
C THR A 76 2.89 -19.17 -6.58
N TYR A 77 4.19 -18.88 -6.73
CA TYR A 77 5.13 -18.94 -5.62
C TYR A 77 4.76 -17.95 -4.51
N ALA A 78 4.41 -16.71 -4.87
CA ALA A 78 4.05 -15.69 -3.88
C ALA A 78 2.78 -16.06 -3.09
N ILE A 79 1.73 -16.55 -3.78
CA ILE A 79 0.48 -16.96 -3.12
C ILE A 79 0.68 -18.24 -2.32
N ALA A 80 1.40 -19.24 -2.84
CA ALA A 80 1.68 -20.47 -2.13
C ALA A 80 2.44 -20.22 -0.82
N ASP A 81 3.46 -19.34 -0.85
CA ASP A 81 4.21 -18.97 0.36
C ASP A 81 3.30 -18.30 1.42
N ILE A 82 2.39 -17.42 0.99
CA ILE A 82 1.40 -16.79 1.90
C ILE A 82 0.48 -17.85 2.49
N MET A 83 -0.05 -18.77 1.67
CA MET A 83 -0.97 -19.81 2.14
C MET A 83 -0.30 -20.79 3.09
N ASP A 84 0.94 -21.19 2.79
CA ASP A 84 1.73 -22.08 3.64
C ASP A 84 2.08 -21.44 4.98
N CYS A 85 2.53 -20.18 4.96
CA CYS A 85 2.88 -19.46 6.19
C CYS A 85 1.68 -19.18 7.09
N THR A 86 0.50 -18.94 6.51
CA THR A 86 -0.72 -18.60 7.26
C THR A 86 -1.56 -19.81 7.62
N GLU A 87 -1.26 -20.98 7.07
CA GLU A 87 -2.07 -22.20 7.17
C GLU A 87 -3.55 -21.95 6.75
N ALA A 88 -3.78 -20.99 5.84
CA ALA A 88 -5.11 -20.66 5.35
C ALA A 88 -5.59 -21.71 4.35
N SER A 89 -6.88 -22.08 4.42
CA SER A 89 -7.50 -23.05 3.53
C SER A 89 -8.11 -22.42 2.29
N GLU A 90 -8.44 -21.13 2.36
CA GLU A 90 -9.03 -20.33 1.29
C GLU A 90 -8.36 -18.97 1.18
N ALA A 91 -8.44 -18.35 0.00
CA ALA A 91 -7.94 -17.00 -0.22
C ALA A 91 -8.93 -16.14 -1.01
N THR A 92 -8.98 -14.86 -0.66
CA THR A 92 -9.54 -13.80 -1.49
C THR A 92 -8.43 -12.82 -1.80
N ILE A 93 -8.23 -12.50 -3.08
CA ILE A 93 -7.17 -11.59 -3.54
C ILE A 93 -7.84 -10.33 -4.07
N TRP A 94 -7.47 -9.17 -3.53
CA TRP A 94 -7.99 -7.89 -3.95
C TRP A 94 -6.95 -7.07 -4.72
N LEU A 95 -7.40 -6.36 -5.73
CA LEU A 95 -6.62 -5.42 -6.55
C LEU A 95 -7.35 -4.09 -6.59
N SER A 96 -6.64 -2.99 -6.44
CA SER A 96 -7.22 -1.63 -6.47
C SER A 96 -7.94 -1.33 -7.78
N SER A 97 -9.00 -0.52 -7.72
CA SER A 97 -9.64 0.07 -8.90
C SER A 97 -8.63 0.96 -9.67
N PRO A 98 -8.82 1.15 -10.96
CA PRO A 98 -8.04 2.12 -11.73
C PRO A 98 -8.19 3.57 -11.26
N THR A 99 -9.32 3.88 -10.64
CA THR A 99 -9.69 5.20 -10.11
C THR A 99 -9.73 5.16 -8.58
N ASN A 100 -9.64 6.33 -7.91
CA ASN A 100 -9.60 6.43 -6.46
C ASN A 100 -10.27 7.73 -6.00
N PHE A 101 -11.31 7.61 -5.16
CA PHE A 101 -12.06 8.75 -4.63
C PHE A 101 -11.19 9.72 -3.81
N ARG A 102 -10.11 9.22 -3.17
CA ARG A 102 -9.20 10.06 -2.39
C ARG A 102 -8.55 11.16 -3.23
N LYS A 103 -8.41 10.95 -4.56
CA LYS A 103 -7.94 12.00 -5.49
C LYS A 103 -8.97 13.07 -5.78
N GLU A 104 -10.24 12.81 -5.54
CA GLU A 104 -11.29 13.84 -5.60
C GLU A 104 -11.29 14.68 -4.31
N VAL A 105 -10.93 14.07 -3.18
CA VAL A 105 -10.78 14.73 -1.88
C VAL A 105 -9.50 15.57 -1.84
N ASP A 106 -8.38 15.00 -2.29
CA ASP A 106 -7.08 15.66 -2.38
C ASP A 106 -6.37 15.24 -3.70
N PRO A 107 -6.24 16.15 -4.69
CA PRO A 107 -5.57 15.86 -5.96
C PRO A 107 -4.10 15.45 -5.81
N ASP A 108 -3.45 15.82 -4.71
CA ASP A 108 -2.07 15.50 -4.42
C ASP A 108 -1.89 14.11 -3.76
N TYR A 109 -2.99 13.41 -3.45
CA TYR A 109 -2.96 12.07 -2.92
C TYR A 109 -2.17 11.12 -3.84
N LYS A 110 -1.12 10.49 -3.28
CA LYS A 110 -0.19 9.59 -4.01
C LYS A 110 0.51 10.22 -5.23
N ALA A 111 0.58 11.57 -5.32
CA ALA A 111 1.16 12.26 -6.47
C ALA A 111 2.67 11.99 -6.65
N HIS A 112 3.38 11.63 -5.58
CA HIS A 112 4.82 11.37 -5.61
C HIS A 112 5.19 9.92 -5.97
N ARG A 113 4.20 9.06 -6.23
CA ARG A 113 4.48 7.68 -6.65
C ARG A 113 5.13 7.67 -8.03
N GLY A 114 6.24 6.94 -8.15
CA GLY A 114 6.97 6.76 -9.40
C GLY A 114 6.17 6.00 -10.46
N GLU A 115 6.76 5.89 -11.64
CA GLU A 115 6.17 5.12 -12.74
C GLU A 115 6.02 3.64 -12.37
N LYS A 116 4.93 3.05 -12.87
CA LYS A 116 4.68 1.62 -12.70
C LYS A 116 5.64 0.80 -13.57
N PRO A 117 6.09 -0.38 -13.09
CA PRO A 117 6.91 -1.26 -13.92
C PRO A 117 6.16 -1.65 -15.20
N ILE A 118 6.90 -1.89 -16.28
CA ILE A 118 6.31 -2.12 -17.63
C ILE A 118 5.36 -3.32 -17.65
N LEU A 119 5.63 -4.35 -16.84
CA LEU A 119 4.78 -5.54 -16.75
C LEU A 119 3.57 -5.38 -15.82
N HIS A 120 3.43 -4.26 -15.10
CA HIS A 120 2.36 -4.08 -14.10
C HIS A 120 0.96 -4.45 -14.64
N LYS A 121 0.60 -3.93 -15.81
CA LYS A 121 -0.72 -4.22 -16.42
C LYS A 121 -0.87 -5.68 -16.78
N ARG A 122 0.20 -6.31 -17.26
CA ARG A 122 0.20 -7.72 -17.70
C ARG A 122 0.12 -8.67 -16.50
N VAL A 123 0.92 -8.43 -15.46
CA VAL A 123 0.86 -9.19 -14.20
C VAL A 123 -0.53 -9.10 -13.58
N ARG A 124 -1.11 -7.89 -13.53
CA ARG A 124 -2.47 -7.66 -13.05
C ARG A 124 -3.50 -8.46 -13.86
N HIS A 125 -3.36 -8.51 -15.18
CA HIS A 125 -4.23 -9.29 -16.06
C HIS A 125 -4.14 -10.80 -15.77
N VAL A 126 -2.94 -11.33 -15.63
CA VAL A 126 -2.73 -12.75 -15.27
C VAL A 126 -3.34 -13.09 -13.91
N MET A 127 -3.21 -12.19 -12.89
CA MET A 127 -3.85 -12.39 -11.60
C MET A 127 -5.39 -12.47 -11.69
N LEU A 128 -6.00 -11.64 -12.52
CA LEU A 128 -7.45 -11.66 -12.74
C LEU A 128 -7.92 -12.93 -13.44
N GLU A 129 -7.26 -13.31 -14.51
CA GLU A 129 -7.69 -14.42 -15.38
C GLU A 129 -7.37 -15.80 -14.79
N GLN A 130 -6.23 -15.94 -14.09
CA GLN A 130 -5.75 -17.25 -13.68
C GLN A 130 -5.84 -17.52 -12.18
N PHE A 131 -5.85 -16.47 -11.34
CA PHE A 131 -5.85 -16.61 -9.88
C PHE A 131 -7.16 -16.14 -9.21
N GLY A 132 -8.14 -15.74 -9.99
CA GLY A 132 -9.44 -15.31 -9.48
C GLY A 132 -9.37 -14.04 -8.61
N ALA A 133 -8.34 -13.22 -8.80
CA ALA A 133 -8.26 -11.94 -8.11
C ALA A 133 -9.46 -11.06 -8.47
N ARG A 134 -9.90 -10.23 -7.51
CA ARG A 134 -11.04 -9.33 -7.66
C ARG A 134 -10.56 -7.90 -7.74
N VAL A 135 -11.20 -7.10 -8.55
CA VAL A 135 -10.98 -5.65 -8.57
C VAL A 135 -11.92 -5.00 -7.57
N ALA A 136 -11.39 -4.09 -6.76
CA ALA A 136 -12.21 -3.25 -5.89
C ALA A 136 -13.30 -2.51 -6.68
N GLU A 137 -14.40 -2.16 -6.02
CA GLU A 137 -15.42 -1.31 -6.63
C GLU A 137 -14.79 -0.03 -7.22
N GLN A 138 -15.50 0.56 -8.17
CA GLN A 138 -15.04 1.81 -8.77
C GLN A 138 -14.71 2.84 -7.68
N ASP A 139 -13.58 3.50 -7.83
CA ASP A 139 -13.06 4.54 -6.94
C ASP A 139 -12.54 4.06 -5.56
N PHE A 140 -12.48 2.73 -5.33
CA PHE A 140 -11.90 2.15 -4.12
C PHE A 140 -10.56 1.45 -4.38
N GLU A 141 -9.71 1.38 -3.36
CA GLU A 141 -8.46 0.63 -3.38
C GLU A 141 -8.65 -0.80 -2.84
N ALA A 142 -7.67 -1.68 -3.05
CA ALA A 142 -7.67 -3.03 -2.49
C ALA A 142 -7.81 -3.01 -0.96
N ASP A 143 -7.15 -2.05 -0.30
CA ASP A 143 -7.18 -1.88 1.15
C ASP A 143 -8.59 -1.60 1.68
N ASP A 144 -9.40 -0.85 0.92
CA ASP A 144 -10.79 -0.57 1.28
C ASP A 144 -11.65 -1.84 1.26
N GLU A 145 -11.47 -2.69 0.24
CA GLU A 145 -12.21 -3.96 0.14
C GLU A 145 -11.72 -5.00 1.16
N ILE A 146 -10.42 -5.04 1.45
CA ILE A 146 -9.85 -5.86 2.50
C ILE A 146 -10.45 -5.47 3.86
N ALA A 147 -10.46 -4.17 4.17
CA ALA A 147 -11.04 -3.62 5.38
C ALA A 147 -12.54 -3.94 5.47
N GLN A 148 -13.29 -3.70 4.40
CA GLN A 148 -14.73 -3.99 4.36
C GLN A 148 -15.01 -5.47 4.58
N GLN A 149 -14.27 -6.36 3.93
CA GLN A 149 -14.43 -7.81 4.10
C GLN A 149 -14.13 -8.25 5.54
N ALA A 150 -13.05 -7.74 6.14
CA ALA A 150 -12.70 -8.03 7.52
C ALA A 150 -13.77 -7.52 8.51
N ILE A 151 -14.27 -6.30 8.34
CA ILE A 151 -15.34 -5.71 9.14
C ILE A 151 -16.62 -6.55 9.04
N ASP A 152 -16.98 -7.00 7.84
CA ASP A 152 -18.16 -7.83 7.64
C ASP A 152 -18.02 -9.20 8.32
N MET A 153 -16.82 -9.78 8.34
CA MET A 153 -16.55 -11.01 9.09
C MET A 153 -16.64 -10.79 10.61
N ILE A 154 -16.10 -9.68 11.13
CA ILE A 154 -16.24 -9.31 12.54
C ILE A 154 -17.73 -9.17 12.92
N ARG A 155 -18.51 -8.46 12.11
CA ARG A 155 -19.97 -8.28 12.34
C ARG A 155 -20.75 -9.60 12.36
N LYS A 156 -20.27 -10.62 11.65
CA LYS A 156 -20.82 -11.99 11.65
C LYS A 156 -20.31 -12.87 12.80
N GLY A 157 -19.44 -12.35 13.66
CA GLY A 157 -18.82 -13.12 14.74
C GLY A 157 -17.68 -14.03 14.29
N GLN A 158 -17.11 -13.77 13.12
CA GLN A 158 -16.04 -14.54 12.47
C GLN A 158 -14.69 -13.82 12.52
N GLY A 159 -14.45 -12.98 13.53
CA GLY A 159 -13.23 -12.16 13.63
C GLY A 159 -11.94 -12.97 13.76
N GLU A 160 -11.99 -14.23 14.17
CA GLU A 160 -10.84 -15.14 14.29
C GLU A 160 -10.65 -16.03 13.04
N ASP A 161 -11.59 -16.01 12.10
CA ASP A 161 -11.61 -16.93 10.96
C ASP A 161 -10.91 -16.37 9.71
N TYR A 162 -10.26 -15.23 9.82
CA TYR A 162 -9.50 -14.63 8.71
C TYR A 162 -8.11 -14.18 9.14
N ILE A 163 -7.28 -13.93 8.15
CA ILE A 163 -5.96 -13.29 8.28
C ILE A 163 -5.76 -12.32 7.12
N ILE A 164 -5.48 -11.06 7.43
CA ILE A 164 -5.11 -10.04 6.44
C ILE A 164 -3.66 -10.25 6.05
N CYS A 165 -3.42 -10.43 4.76
CA CYS A 165 -2.08 -10.65 4.21
C CYS A 165 -1.68 -9.43 3.37
N SER A 166 -0.85 -8.56 3.92
CA SER A 166 -0.31 -7.37 3.24
C SER A 166 1.02 -6.95 3.85
N ILE A 167 1.79 -6.21 3.08
CA ILE A 167 3.00 -5.53 3.55
C ILE A 167 2.74 -4.08 3.97
N ASP A 168 1.52 -3.60 3.73
CA ASP A 168 1.13 -2.24 4.09
C ASP A 168 0.73 -2.16 5.56
N LYS A 169 1.39 -1.26 6.29
CA LYS A 169 1.14 -0.98 7.71
C LYS A 169 -0.21 -0.30 7.96
N ASP A 170 -0.81 0.33 6.93
CA ASP A 170 -2.04 1.08 7.09
C ASP A 170 -3.22 0.12 7.35
N LEU A 171 -3.10 -1.14 6.93
CA LEU A 171 -4.03 -2.20 7.30
C LEU A 171 -3.98 -2.59 8.80
N ASP A 172 -2.96 -2.17 9.57
CA ASP A 172 -2.95 -2.30 11.04
C ASP A 172 -4.05 -1.44 11.73
N THR A 173 -4.78 -0.64 10.98
CA THR A 173 -6.01 0.04 11.44
C THR A 173 -7.22 -0.89 11.45
N ILE A 174 -7.12 -2.13 11.00
CA ILE A 174 -8.17 -3.13 10.98
C ILE A 174 -7.87 -4.21 12.02
N PRO A 175 -8.79 -4.52 12.95
CA PRO A 175 -8.59 -5.59 13.93
C PRO A 175 -8.52 -6.96 13.26
N GLY A 176 -7.82 -7.91 13.86
CA GLY A 176 -7.74 -9.30 13.42
C GLY A 176 -6.32 -9.83 13.31
N TRP A 177 -6.18 -11.02 12.73
CA TRP A 177 -4.87 -11.59 12.43
C TRP A 177 -4.28 -10.96 11.17
N HIS A 178 -2.98 -10.71 11.19
CA HIS A 178 -2.21 -10.13 10.10
C HIS A 178 -1.01 -10.98 9.77
N TYR A 179 -0.70 -11.10 8.50
CA TYR A 179 0.55 -11.63 7.99
C TYR A 179 1.23 -10.61 7.08
N ASN A 180 2.37 -10.14 7.53
CA ASN A 180 3.25 -9.31 6.73
C ASN A 180 4.38 -10.22 6.22
N TRP A 181 4.43 -10.48 4.91
CA TRP A 181 5.41 -11.40 4.34
C TRP A 181 6.79 -10.77 4.20
N PRO A 182 7.87 -11.59 4.04
CA PRO A 182 9.22 -11.08 3.92
C PRO A 182 9.40 -10.13 2.74
N ILE A 183 10.03 -8.97 2.97
CA ILE A 183 10.41 -8.03 1.92
C ILE A 183 11.85 -7.59 2.18
N PHE A 184 12.71 -7.67 1.15
CA PHE A 184 14.11 -7.30 1.25
C PHE A 184 14.80 -8.02 2.45
N ASN A 185 15.17 -7.27 3.49
CA ASN A 185 15.84 -7.77 4.69
C ASN A 185 14.90 -7.88 5.90
N ARG A 186 13.57 -7.82 5.71
CA ARG A 186 12.60 -8.01 6.79
C ARG A 186 12.08 -9.44 6.78
N GLU A 187 12.06 -10.07 7.93
CA GLU A 187 11.43 -11.38 8.11
C GLU A 187 9.90 -11.25 8.08
N GLY A 188 9.23 -12.29 7.59
CA GLY A 188 7.77 -12.38 7.64
C GLY A 188 7.29 -12.48 9.09
N ARG A 189 6.10 -11.93 9.37
CA ARG A 189 5.56 -11.89 10.72
C ARG A 189 4.05 -12.10 10.71
N ILE A 190 3.58 -13.04 11.53
CA ILE A 190 2.17 -13.18 11.92
C ILE A 190 1.97 -12.48 13.26
N TYR A 191 0.92 -11.67 13.37
CA TYR A 191 0.56 -10.95 14.59
C TYR A 191 -0.94 -10.68 14.63
N HIS A 192 -1.43 -10.35 15.81
CA HIS A 192 -2.82 -9.99 16.03
C HIS A 192 -2.91 -8.51 16.41
N VAL A 193 -3.84 -7.80 15.80
CA VAL A 193 -4.18 -6.42 16.10
C VAL A 193 -5.54 -6.43 16.80
N ASP A 194 -5.59 -6.02 18.05
CA ASP A 194 -6.87 -5.86 18.74
C ASP A 194 -7.57 -4.54 18.38
N VAL A 195 -8.86 -4.42 18.73
CA VAL A 195 -9.68 -3.24 18.40
C VAL A 195 -9.07 -1.95 18.95
N ALA A 196 -8.49 -2.00 20.17
CA ALA A 196 -7.91 -0.80 20.79
C ALA A 196 -6.62 -0.40 20.07
N GLN A 197 -5.80 -1.36 19.67
CA GLN A 197 -4.59 -1.13 18.88
C GLN A 197 -4.91 -0.56 17.50
N ALA A 198 -5.88 -1.15 16.80
CA ALA A 198 -6.33 -0.69 15.48
C ALA A 198 -6.82 0.77 15.54
N MET A 199 -7.70 1.06 16.48
CA MET A 199 -8.21 2.41 16.70
C MET A 199 -7.11 3.39 17.05
N HIS A 200 -6.19 3.00 17.94
CA HIS A 200 -5.05 3.84 18.33
C HIS A 200 -4.14 4.14 17.13
N THR A 201 -3.83 3.13 16.31
CA THR A 201 -3.03 3.27 15.09
C THR A 201 -3.67 4.26 14.13
N PHE A 202 -4.98 4.16 13.91
CA PHE A 202 -5.72 5.10 13.06
C PHE A 202 -5.56 6.55 13.53
N TRP A 203 -5.80 6.83 14.82
CA TRP A 203 -5.73 8.18 15.35
C TRP A 203 -4.31 8.75 15.42
N ILE A 204 -3.30 7.88 15.60
CA ILE A 204 -1.90 8.28 15.41
C ILE A 204 -1.68 8.76 13.97
N SER A 205 -2.17 8.02 12.97
CA SER A 205 -2.05 8.39 11.56
C SER A 205 -2.78 9.70 11.23
N VAL A 206 -3.96 9.95 11.81
CA VAL A 206 -4.67 11.23 11.66
C VAL A 206 -3.82 12.42 12.13
N LEU A 207 -3.07 12.26 13.21
CA LEU A 207 -2.20 13.33 13.75
C LEU A 207 -0.86 13.46 13.00
N THR A 208 -0.30 12.34 12.52
CA THR A 208 1.04 12.33 11.90
C THR A 208 1.00 12.47 10.38
N GLY A 209 -0.15 12.21 9.77
CA GLY A 209 -0.27 12.04 8.32
C GLY A 209 0.42 10.78 7.80
N ASP A 210 0.42 10.62 6.50
CA ASP A 210 1.20 9.61 5.78
C ASP A 210 1.98 10.24 4.62
N ALA A 211 3.31 10.27 4.75
CA ALA A 211 4.19 10.85 3.73
C ALA A 211 4.26 10.01 2.45
N ALA A 212 4.01 8.68 2.54
CA ALA A 212 4.02 7.79 1.37
C ALA A 212 2.83 8.07 0.45
N ASP A 213 1.70 8.45 1.05
CA ASP A 213 0.47 8.78 0.35
C ASP A 213 0.26 10.30 0.15
N ASN A 214 1.26 11.10 0.54
CA ASN A 214 1.22 12.55 0.49
C ASN A 214 0.10 13.17 1.34
N ILE A 215 -0.23 12.54 2.47
CA ILE A 215 -1.21 13.06 3.43
C ILE A 215 -0.46 13.83 4.51
N PRO A 216 -0.59 15.17 4.58
CA PRO A 216 0.13 15.96 5.57
C PRO A 216 -0.49 15.81 6.95
N GLY A 217 0.34 15.47 7.94
CA GLY A 217 -0.03 15.55 9.36
C GLY A 217 0.17 16.94 9.97
N LEU A 218 0.04 17.01 11.29
CA LEU A 218 0.32 18.22 12.05
C LEU A 218 1.82 18.55 12.08
N ASP A 219 2.19 19.83 11.91
CA ASP A 219 3.60 20.24 11.88
C ASP A 219 4.34 19.82 13.15
N LYS A 220 5.50 19.16 12.93
CA LYS A 220 6.38 18.63 13.99
C LYS A 220 5.70 17.64 14.95
N VAL A 221 4.58 17.02 14.56
CA VAL A 221 3.92 15.95 15.31
C VAL A 221 4.25 14.59 14.67
N GLY A 222 5.30 13.95 15.17
CA GLY A 222 5.56 12.55 14.88
C GLY A 222 4.92 11.63 15.92
N PRO A 223 5.01 10.28 15.76
CA PRO A 223 4.31 9.30 16.61
C PRO A 223 4.44 9.55 18.11
N LYS A 224 5.66 9.83 18.60
CA LYS A 224 5.89 10.10 20.04
C LYS A 224 5.18 11.36 20.59
N ARG A 225 4.85 12.31 19.73
CA ARG A 225 4.07 13.50 20.13
C ARG A 225 2.59 13.24 19.99
N ALA A 226 2.17 12.54 18.95
CA ALA A 226 0.80 12.09 18.77
C ALA A 226 0.32 11.28 19.98
N GLU A 227 1.11 10.34 20.46
CA GLU A 227 0.87 9.57 21.69
C GLU A 227 0.49 10.45 22.90
N LYS A 228 1.14 11.61 23.05
CA LYS A 228 0.88 12.51 24.19
C LYS A 228 -0.50 13.15 24.13
N TYR A 229 -1.02 13.41 22.93
CA TYR A 229 -2.38 13.93 22.77
C TYR A 229 -3.43 12.86 23.06
N LEU A 230 -3.13 11.60 22.76
CA LEU A 230 -4.06 10.48 22.84
C LEU A 230 -4.00 9.71 24.17
N VAL A 231 -3.16 10.18 25.13
CA VAL A 231 -3.02 9.53 26.43
C VAL A 231 -4.35 9.49 27.19
N GLY A 232 -4.77 8.27 27.53
CA GLY A 232 -5.98 8.02 28.32
C GLY A 232 -7.26 7.84 27.50
N CYS A 233 -7.24 8.11 26.20
CA CYS A 233 -8.37 7.84 25.31
C CYS A 233 -8.68 6.32 25.23
N ARG A 234 -9.97 5.98 25.22
CA ARG A 234 -10.45 4.58 25.19
C ARG A 234 -11.58 4.36 24.19
N THR A 235 -12.31 5.40 23.84
CA THR A 235 -13.41 5.34 22.87
C THR A 235 -13.07 6.17 21.64
N SER A 236 -13.71 5.89 20.51
CA SER A 236 -13.52 6.66 19.27
C SER A 236 -13.81 8.14 19.48
N GLU A 237 -14.84 8.46 20.24
CA GLU A 237 -15.20 9.85 20.57
C GLU A 237 -14.07 10.57 21.36
N GLU A 238 -13.52 9.92 22.40
CA GLU A 238 -12.39 10.48 23.17
C GLU A 238 -11.15 10.70 22.30
N TYR A 239 -10.85 9.77 21.40
CA TYR A 239 -9.75 9.91 20.44
C TYR A 239 -10.00 11.06 19.47
N SER A 240 -11.22 11.15 18.90
CA SER A 240 -11.61 12.21 17.98
C SER A 240 -11.49 13.59 18.62
N ASP A 241 -12.02 13.77 19.83
CA ASP A 241 -11.95 15.03 20.58
C ASP A 241 -10.50 15.42 20.89
N ALA A 242 -9.67 14.46 21.32
CA ALA A 242 -8.26 14.70 21.60
C ALA A 242 -7.47 15.06 20.33
N ALA A 243 -7.74 14.38 19.23
CA ALA A 243 -7.10 14.66 17.96
C ALA A 243 -7.54 16.04 17.41
N LEU A 244 -8.82 16.37 17.44
CA LEU A 244 -9.32 17.69 17.04
C LEU A 244 -8.72 18.80 17.90
N THR A 245 -8.60 18.58 19.21
CA THR A 245 -7.91 19.51 20.11
C THR A 245 -6.46 19.75 19.68
N ALA A 246 -5.74 18.68 19.28
CA ALA A 246 -4.38 18.82 18.77
C ALA A 246 -4.30 19.64 17.47
N TYR A 247 -5.29 19.51 16.59
CA TYR A 247 -5.41 20.33 15.38
C TYR A 247 -5.59 21.80 15.74
N PHE A 248 -6.50 22.16 16.66
CA PHE A 248 -6.68 23.52 17.13
C PHE A 248 -5.42 24.09 17.79
N ASP A 249 -4.74 23.30 18.62
CA ASP A 249 -3.48 23.72 19.28
C ASP A 249 -2.38 24.05 18.27
N LYS A 250 -2.32 23.33 17.16
CA LYS A 250 -1.26 23.44 16.17
C LYS A 250 -1.55 24.45 15.07
N MET A 251 -2.78 24.53 14.62
CA MET A 251 -3.20 25.32 13.48
C MET A 251 -3.97 26.60 13.87
N GLY A 252 -4.54 26.65 15.08
CA GLY A 252 -5.38 27.76 15.53
C GLY A 252 -4.76 29.16 15.43
N PRO A 253 -3.43 29.35 15.55
CA PRO A 253 -2.81 30.63 15.30
C PRO A 253 -2.82 31.09 13.83
N GLU A 254 -3.00 30.18 12.88
CA GLU A 254 -2.82 30.41 11.45
C GLU A 254 -4.12 30.30 10.64
N LEU A 255 -5.08 29.48 11.09
CA LEU A 255 -6.32 29.14 10.38
C LEU A 255 -7.56 29.46 11.22
N SER A 256 -8.71 29.64 10.55
CA SER A 256 -10.02 29.71 11.20
C SER A 256 -10.46 28.33 11.73
N ASN A 257 -11.44 28.31 12.61
CA ASN A 257 -11.98 27.05 13.16
C ASN A 257 -12.55 26.15 12.04
N GLU A 258 -13.26 26.73 11.09
CA GLU A 258 -13.85 26.02 9.96
C GLU A 258 -12.76 25.37 9.08
N GLU A 259 -11.67 26.06 8.79
CA GLU A 259 -10.54 25.52 8.02
C GLU A 259 -9.82 24.39 8.76
N ILE A 260 -9.73 24.47 10.10
CA ILE A 260 -9.14 23.43 10.93
C ILE A 260 -10.01 22.16 10.93
N GLU A 261 -11.33 22.32 11.11
CA GLU A 261 -12.28 21.20 11.07
C GLU A 261 -12.32 20.54 9.69
N GLU A 262 -12.30 21.32 8.61
CA GLU A 262 -12.22 20.81 7.24
C GLU A 262 -10.93 19.99 7.04
N ARG A 263 -9.78 20.49 7.48
CA ARG A 263 -8.51 19.79 7.39
C ARG A 263 -8.51 18.50 8.19
N PHE A 264 -9.06 18.52 9.39
CA PHE A 264 -9.22 17.35 10.24
C PHE A 264 -10.08 16.28 9.58
N MET A 265 -11.25 16.65 9.05
CA MET A 265 -12.15 15.75 8.35
C MET A 265 -11.55 15.20 7.04
N THR A 266 -10.80 16.03 6.33
CA THR A 266 -10.05 15.59 5.13
C THR A 266 -9.08 14.47 5.47
N ASN A 267 -8.27 14.63 6.52
CA ASN A 267 -7.32 13.60 6.93
C ASN A 267 -8.02 12.31 7.41
N ILE A 268 -9.12 12.43 8.15
CA ILE A 268 -9.93 11.26 8.51
C ILE A 268 -10.42 10.54 7.25
N THR A 269 -10.94 11.25 6.28
CA THR A 269 -11.45 10.68 5.03
C THR A 269 -10.36 9.98 4.22
N LEU A 270 -9.18 10.60 4.10
CA LEU A 270 -8.05 10.06 3.35
C LEU A 270 -7.45 8.80 3.99
N LEU A 271 -7.45 8.73 5.32
CA LEU A 271 -6.83 7.65 6.11
C LEU A 271 -7.81 6.54 6.49
N SER A 272 -9.12 6.77 6.38
CA SER A 272 -10.11 5.72 6.64
C SER A 272 -10.07 4.65 5.56
N LEU A 273 -10.11 3.38 5.99
CA LEU A 273 -10.23 2.23 5.12
C LEU A 273 -11.65 1.66 5.20
N GLY A 274 -12.11 1.09 4.07
CA GLY A 274 -13.47 0.58 3.93
C GLY A 274 -14.45 1.60 3.35
N LYS A 275 -15.72 1.18 3.22
CA LYS A 275 -16.78 2.00 2.57
C LYS A 275 -17.47 2.94 3.55
N GLU A 276 -17.26 2.74 4.82
CA GLU A 276 -17.74 3.59 5.91
C GLU A 276 -16.56 3.90 6.84
N PRO A 277 -16.49 5.12 7.41
CA PRO A 277 -15.45 5.43 8.38
C PRO A 277 -15.47 4.43 9.54
N THR A 278 -14.36 3.76 9.76
CA THR A 278 -14.29 2.72 10.80
C THR A 278 -14.29 3.31 12.21
N TYR A 279 -13.77 4.52 12.36
CA TYR A 279 -13.53 5.19 13.66
C TYR A 279 -13.93 6.68 13.67
N GLY A 280 -14.50 7.21 12.58
CA GLY A 280 -14.93 8.60 12.46
C GLY A 280 -16.33 8.89 13.01
#